data_ac5567bdf35466d5d515e9db6c21cb86
#
_entry.id   ac5567bdf35466d5d515e9db6c21cb86
#
_cell.length_a   1.000
_cell.length_b   1.000
_cell.length_c   1.000
_cell.angle_alpha   90.00
_cell.angle_beta   90.00
_cell.angle_gamma   90.00
#
_symmetry.space_group_name_H-M   'P 1'
#
loop_
_entity.id
_entity.type
_entity.pdbx_description
1 polymer ?
#
loop_
_entity_poly.entity_id
_entity_poly.type
_entity_poly.pdbx_seq_one_letter_code
_entity_poly.pdbx_strand_id
1 'polypeptide(L)'
;MKMETDRLLIRHMNEAYEAAFVRGIADPSLRTAYGFPAEMDETVPPQIFHHFLGLENAFALTEKGRGEMIGFLLDTDPELPEDVQAGLPENGHTLAFAVFPSCQRQGFMQEALQAYIPYLFRNGGAGYIHCGHFTDNVPSREMLHKLEFREYSRHALKNRTIVDEIHF
;
A
#
# COMPACT_ATOMS: atom_id res chain seq x y z
N MET A 1 -13.41 -8.86 -4.17
CA MET A 1 -12.40 -9.91 -3.88
C MET A 1 -12.28 -10.07 -2.36
N LYS A 2 -12.14 -11.27 -1.90
CA LYS A 2 -11.84 -11.58 -0.50
C LYS A 2 -10.71 -12.60 -0.49
N MET A 3 -9.68 -12.34 0.29
CA MET A 3 -8.52 -13.22 0.39
C MET A 3 -8.20 -13.48 1.85
N GLU A 4 -7.79 -14.71 2.16
CA GLU A 4 -7.37 -15.10 3.49
C GLU A 4 -5.92 -15.53 3.48
N THR A 5 -5.21 -15.16 4.55
CA THR A 5 -3.88 -15.69 4.86
C THR A 5 -3.95 -16.40 6.21
N ASP A 6 -2.82 -16.81 6.76
CA ASP A 6 -2.81 -17.47 8.07
C ASP A 6 -3.42 -16.57 9.17
N ARG A 7 -3.11 -15.28 9.16
CA ARG A 7 -3.54 -14.36 10.21
C ARG A 7 -4.51 -13.27 9.74
N LEU A 8 -4.68 -13.08 8.43
CA LEU A 8 -5.37 -11.91 7.88
C LEU A 8 -6.57 -12.26 7.02
N LEU A 9 -7.54 -11.34 7.02
CA LEU A 9 -8.55 -11.20 5.98
C LEU A 9 -8.26 -9.93 5.19
N ILE A 10 -8.23 -10.04 3.88
CA ILE A 10 -8.04 -8.92 2.94
C ILE A 10 -9.33 -8.82 2.14
N ARG A 11 -10.04 -7.71 2.27
CA ARG A 11 -11.33 -7.52 1.58
C ARG A 11 -11.56 -6.05 1.28
N HIS A 12 -12.48 -5.78 0.38
CA HIS A 12 -12.79 -4.41 0.01
C HIS A 12 -13.08 -3.55 1.23
N MET A 13 -12.56 -2.33 1.20
CA MET A 13 -12.84 -1.32 2.20
C MET A 13 -14.33 -0.99 2.18
N ASN A 14 -14.91 -0.79 3.34
CA ASN A 14 -16.30 -0.38 3.49
C ASN A 14 -16.44 0.63 4.62
N GLU A 15 -17.62 1.24 4.72
CA GLU A 15 -17.85 2.34 5.67
C GLU A 15 -17.62 1.97 7.13
N ALA A 16 -17.76 0.71 7.51
CA ALA A 16 -17.55 0.26 8.88
C ALA A 16 -16.11 0.47 9.37
N TYR A 17 -15.16 0.64 8.44
CA TYR A 17 -13.74 0.80 8.79
C TYR A 17 -13.30 2.26 9.00
N GLU A 18 -14.20 3.23 8.82
CA GLU A 18 -13.82 4.65 8.87
C GLU A 18 -13.14 5.03 10.18
N ALA A 19 -13.72 4.66 11.33
CA ALA A 19 -13.17 5.03 12.62
C ALA A 19 -11.77 4.46 12.84
N ALA A 20 -11.55 3.19 12.51
CA ALA A 20 -10.23 2.56 12.63
C ALA A 20 -9.21 3.21 11.70
N PHE A 21 -9.62 3.53 10.47
CA PHE A 21 -8.75 4.21 9.50
C PHE A 21 -8.32 5.58 10.02
N VAL A 22 -9.25 6.39 10.48
CA VAL A 22 -8.96 7.74 11.00
C VAL A 22 -8.00 7.67 12.18
N ARG A 23 -8.23 6.74 13.11
CA ARG A 23 -7.30 6.53 14.23
C ARG A 23 -5.92 6.07 13.76
N GLY A 24 -5.90 5.15 12.79
CA GLY A 24 -4.65 4.57 12.30
C GLY A 24 -3.75 5.59 11.59
N ILE A 25 -4.31 6.48 10.80
CA ILE A 25 -3.53 7.50 10.10
C ILE A 25 -3.34 8.79 10.91
N ALA A 26 -3.73 8.80 12.18
CA ALA A 26 -3.46 9.93 13.07
C ALA A 26 -1.98 10.05 13.42
N ASP A 27 -1.22 8.98 13.30
CA ASP A 27 0.20 8.96 13.64
C ASP A 27 1.05 9.76 12.65
N PRO A 28 1.83 10.76 13.12
CA PRO A 28 2.66 11.58 12.22
C PRO A 28 3.72 10.79 11.47
N SER A 29 4.31 9.77 12.09
CA SER A 29 5.33 8.93 11.44
C SER A 29 4.74 8.14 10.28
N LEU A 30 3.55 7.58 10.45
CA LEU A 30 2.85 6.87 9.37
C LEU A 30 2.51 7.84 8.24
N ARG A 31 1.99 9.01 8.56
CA ARG A 31 1.66 10.04 7.57
C ARG A 31 2.88 10.38 6.71
N THR A 32 4.00 10.67 7.36
CA THR A 32 5.24 11.04 6.67
C THR A 32 5.77 9.89 5.82
N ALA A 33 5.76 8.68 6.33
CA ALA A 33 6.24 7.50 5.60
C ALA A 33 5.37 7.17 4.38
N TYR A 34 4.05 7.38 4.49
CA TYR A 34 3.12 7.12 3.39
C TYR A 34 3.14 8.24 2.34
N GLY A 35 3.45 9.46 2.74
CA GLY A 35 3.45 10.63 1.87
C GLY A 35 2.35 11.64 2.17
N PHE A 36 1.63 11.47 3.27
CA PHE A 36 0.68 12.48 3.74
C PHE A 36 1.43 13.59 4.48
N PRO A 37 0.85 14.81 4.56
CA PRO A 37 1.36 15.83 5.48
C PRO A 37 1.36 15.32 6.93
N ALA A 38 2.41 15.65 7.70
CA ALA A 38 2.49 15.24 9.10
C ALA A 38 1.33 15.82 9.92
N GLU A 39 0.94 17.05 9.58
CA GLU A 39 -0.20 17.73 10.21
C GLU A 39 -1.34 17.84 9.20
N MET A 40 -2.54 17.51 9.64
CA MET A 40 -3.77 17.61 8.88
C MET A 40 -4.87 18.14 9.76
N ASP A 41 -5.72 18.99 9.18
CA ASP A 41 -7.00 19.30 9.81
C ASP A 41 -7.77 18.00 10.05
N GLU A 42 -8.51 17.93 11.14
CA GLU A 42 -9.25 16.71 11.52
C GLU A 42 -10.34 16.31 10.52
N THR A 43 -10.71 17.21 9.61
CA THR A 43 -11.67 16.91 8.54
C THR A 43 -11.03 16.15 7.38
N VAL A 44 -9.71 16.17 7.27
CA VAL A 44 -8.98 15.58 6.13
C VAL A 44 -8.94 14.03 6.18
N PRO A 45 -8.61 13.36 7.30
CA PRO A 45 -8.59 11.91 7.32
C PRO A 45 -9.89 11.24 6.88
N PRO A 46 -11.10 11.69 7.30
CA PRO A 46 -12.33 11.14 6.74
C PRO A 46 -12.47 11.34 5.23
N GLN A 47 -12.00 12.47 4.70
CA GLN A 47 -12.02 12.72 3.25
C GLN A 47 -11.11 11.75 2.50
N ILE A 48 -9.93 11.46 3.04
CA ILE A 48 -9.03 10.45 2.48
C ILE A 48 -9.71 9.08 2.46
N PHE A 49 -10.35 8.72 3.56
CA PHE A 49 -11.09 7.45 3.65
C PHE A 49 -12.17 7.35 2.59
N HIS A 50 -12.97 8.39 2.40
CA HIS A 50 -14.03 8.41 1.39
C HIS A 50 -13.46 8.37 -0.04
N HIS A 51 -12.30 8.99 -0.26
CA HIS A 51 -11.60 8.85 -1.53
C HIS A 51 -11.20 7.39 -1.78
N PHE A 52 -10.64 6.72 -0.78
CA PHE A 52 -10.27 5.31 -0.90
C PHE A 52 -11.48 4.40 -1.15
N LEU A 53 -12.62 4.69 -0.51
CA LEU A 53 -13.86 3.94 -0.75
C LEU A 53 -14.29 3.97 -2.22
N GLY A 54 -13.99 5.05 -2.92
CA GLY A 54 -14.34 5.21 -4.33
C GLY A 54 -13.39 4.50 -5.30
N LEU A 55 -12.26 3.99 -4.82
CA LEU A 55 -11.31 3.28 -5.66
C LEU A 55 -11.79 1.85 -5.91
N GLU A 56 -11.52 1.33 -7.10
CA GLU A 56 -11.92 -0.02 -7.48
C GLU A 56 -11.27 -1.09 -6.59
N ASN A 57 -9.99 -0.93 -6.29
CA ASN A 57 -9.20 -1.92 -5.55
C ASN A 57 -8.55 -1.29 -4.32
N ALA A 58 -9.37 -0.93 -3.34
CA ALA A 58 -8.95 -0.50 -2.03
C ALA A 58 -9.36 -1.56 -1.01
N PHE A 59 -8.39 -2.12 -0.30
CA PHE A 59 -8.64 -3.24 0.61
C PHE A 59 -8.30 -2.88 2.04
N ALA A 60 -9.15 -3.34 2.96
CA ALA A 60 -8.88 -3.31 4.38
C ALA A 60 -8.21 -4.62 4.79
N LEU A 61 -7.20 -4.52 5.64
CA LEU A 61 -6.57 -5.66 6.28
C LEU A 61 -7.13 -5.78 7.69
N THR A 62 -7.65 -6.95 8.03
CA THR A 62 -8.10 -7.24 9.40
C THR A 62 -7.42 -8.50 9.89
N GLU A 63 -7.11 -8.54 11.16
CA GLU A 63 -6.56 -9.74 11.79
C GLU A 63 -7.72 -10.69 12.12
N LYS A 64 -7.57 -11.97 11.77
CA LYS A 64 -8.61 -12.98 12.04
C LYS A 64 -8.95 -13.02 13.53
N GLY A 65 -10.24 -13.07 13.83
CA GLY A 65 -10.74 -13.10 15.20
C GLY A 65 -10.90 -11.74 15.86
N ARG A 66 -10.36 -10.66 15.29
CA ARG A 66 -10.49 -9.30 15.87
C ARG A 66 -11.47 -8.42 15.09
N GLY A 67 -11.52 -8.56 13.76
CA GLY A 67 -12.45 -7.82 12.92
C GLY A 67 -12.13 -6.34 12.75
N GLU A 68 -11.16 -5.80 13.48
CA GLU A 68 -10.76 -4.40 13.37
C GLU A 68 -9.75 -4.23 12.24
N MET A 69 -9.88 -3.12 11.50
CA MET A 69 -8.94 -2.77 10.45
C MET A 69 -7.57 -2.45 11.06
N ILE A 70 -6.53 -3.12 10.60
CA ILE A 70 -5.16 -2.91 11.07
C ILE A 70 -4.26 -2.25 10.03
N GLY A 71 -4.76 -2.08 8.83
CA GLY A 71 -4.02 -1.46 7.73
C GLY A 71 -4.82 -1.51 6.45
N PHE A 72 -4.20 -1.04 5.36
CA PHE A 72 -4.85 -1.02 4.05
C PHE A 72 -3.86 -1.34 2.94
N LEU A 73 -4.42 -1.78 1.81
CA LEU A 73 -3.69 -2.07 0.58
C LEU A 73 -4.49 -1.48 -0.58
N LEU A 74 -3.84 -0.63 -1.36
CA LEU A 74 -4.42 -0.06 -2.59
C LEU A 74 -3.69 -0.66 -3.80
N ASP A 75 -4.47 -0.98 -4.83
CA ASP A 75 -3.95 -1.45 -6.10
C ASP A 75 -4.50 -0.52 -7.18
N THR A 76 -3.63 0.28 -7.75
CA THR A 76 -4.00 1.33 -8.69
C THR A 76 -3.28 1.17 -10.02
N ASP A 77 -3.66 2.00 -10.99
CA ASP A 77 -2.89 2.14 -12.22
C ASP A 77 -1.47 2.62 -11.89
N PRO A 78 -0.48 2.32 -12.76
CA PRO A 78 0.91 2.67 -12.46
C PRO A 78 1.11 4.15 -12.14
N GLU A 79 1.71 4.42 -11.01
CA GLU A 79 2.06 5.77 -10.54
C GLU A 79 3.55 6.03 -10.78
N LEU A 80 3.97 5.91 -12.02
CA LEU A 80 5.33 6.14 -12.48
C LEU A 80 5.35 7.22 -13.54
N PRO A 81 6.48 7.94 -13.70
CA PRO A 81 6.62 8.86 -14.84
C PRO A 81 6.40 8.14 -16.17
N GLU A 82 5.79 8.82 -17.14
CA GLU A 82 5.40 8.21 -18.41
C GLU A 82 6.59 7.61 -19.18
N ASP A 83 7.74 8.25 -19.14
CA ASP A 83 8.95 7.75 -19.80
C ASP A 83 9.46 6.45 -19.15
N VAL A 84 9.29 6.31 -17.85
CA VAL A 84 9.63 5.07 -17.14
C VAL A 84 8.64 3.98 -17.51
N GLN A 85 7.34 4.27 -17.51
CA GLN A 85 6.31 3.31 -17.90
C GLN A 85 6.51 2.79 -19.32
N ALA A 86 6.95 3.65 -20.23
CA ALA A 86 7.17 3.29 -21.63
C ALA A 86 8.20 2.16 -21.81
N GLY A 87 9.12 2.01 -20.88
CA GLY A 87 10.12 0.93 -20.89
C GLY A 87 9.69 -0.37 -20.20
N LEU A 88 8.48 -0.40 -19.65
CA LEU A 88 7.96 -1.52 -18.88
C LEU A 88 6.89 -2.31 -19.65
N PRO A 89 6.63 -3.57 -19.30
CA PRO A 89 5.53 -4.32 -19.90
C PRO A 89 4.18 -3.65 -19.70
N GLU A 90 3.20 -4.05 -20.46
CA GLU A 90 1.82 -3.61 -20.28
C GLU A 90 1.20 -4.23 -19.01
N ASN A 91 0.07 -3.68 -18.59
CA ASN A 91 -0.71 -4.14 -17.45
C ASN A 91 0.07 -4.09 -16.14
N GLY A 92 0.65 -2.93 -15.86
CA GLY A 92 1.33 -2.67 -14.59
C GLY A 92 0.35 -2.30 -13.50
N HIS A 93 0.77 -2.55 -12.26
CA HIS A 93 0.03 -2.19 -11.05
C HIS A 93 0.94 -1.43 -10.10
N THR A 94 0.42 -0.40 -9.44
CA THR A 94 1.09 0.23 -8.31
C THR A 94 0.37 -0.18 -7.03
N LEU A 95 1.13 -0.72 -6.07
CA LEU A 95 0.60 -1.03 -4.75
C LEU A 95 1.06 0.02 -3.75
N ALA A 96 0.12 0.54 -2.99
CA ALA A 96 0.36 1.44 -1.88
C ALA A 96 -0.27 0.83 -0.63
N PHE A 97 0.38 0.95 0.52
CA PHE A 97 -0.06 0.23 1.71
C PHE A 97 0.47 0.87 2.99
N ALA A 98 -0.20 0.59 4.08
CA ALA A 98 0.26 0.94 5.42
C ALA A 98 -0.33 -0.02 6.44
N VAL A 99 0.44 -0.30 7.50
CA VAL A 99 -0.04 -0.97 8.71
C VAL A 99 -0.09 0.07 9.82
N PHE A 100 -1.20 0.12 10.55
CA PHE A 100 -1.37 1.09 11.62
C PHE A 100 -0.39 0.84 12.76
N PRO A 101 0.04 1.91 13.49
CA PRO A 101 1.18 1.84 14.39
C PRO A 101 1.13 0.71 15.41
N SER A 102 -0.05 0.44 15.99
CA SER A 102 -0.20 -0.62 17.01
C SER A 102 0.04 -2.03 16.48
N CYS A 103 0.05 -2.21 15.17
CA CYS A 103 0.18 -3.51 14.51
C CYS A 103 1.44 -3.64 13.66
N GLN A 104 2.32 -2.65 13.69
CA GLN A 104 3.58 -2.68 12.93
C GLN A 104 4.58 -3.66 13.54
N ARG A 105 5.58 -4.04 12.74
CA ARG A 105 6.69 -4.94 13.12
C ARG A 105 6.24 -6.36 13.47
N GLN A 106 5.11 -6.81 12.95
CA GLN A 106 4.59 -8.16 13.17
C GLN A 106 4.52 -8.96 11.87
N GLY A 107 5.00 -8.40 10.76
CA GLY A 107 5.03 -9.07 9.46
C GLY A 107 3.68 -9.11 8.74
N PHE A 108 2.70 -8.35 9.17
CA PHE A 108 1.36 -8.40 8.56
C PHE A 108 1.35 -7.95 7.09
N MET A 109 2.02 -6.84 6.76
CA MET A 109 2.02 -6.38 5.37
C MET A 109 2.78 -7.33 4.46
N GLN A 110 3.90 -7.87 4.93
CA GLN A 110 4.63 -8.88 4.17
C GLN A 110 3.75 -10.10 3.90
N GLU A 111 3.01 -10.55 4.88
CA GLU A 111 2.07 -11.67 4.74
C GLU A 111 0.98 -11.36 3.72
N ALA A 112 0.40 -10.15 3.77
CA ALA A 112 -0.63 -9.72 2.83
C ALA A 112 -0.08 -9.69 1.39
N LEU A 113 1.09 -9.11 1.20
CA LEU A 113 1.71 -9.00 -0.12
C LEU A 113 2.16 -10.35 -0.67
N GLN A 114 2.62 -11.26 0.19
CA GLN A 114 2.94 -12.64 -0.21
C GLN A 114 1.74 -13.38 -0.80
N ALA A 115 0.54 -13.02 -0.40
CA ALA A 115 -0.68 -13.58 -0.96
C ALA A 115 -1.17 -12.80 -2.19
N TYR A 116 -1.11 -11.48 -2.14
CA TYR A 116 -1.70 -10.63 -3.17
C TYR A 116 -0.87 -10.57 -4.45
N ILE A 117 0.45 -10.51 -4.35
CA ILE A 117 1.35 -10.43 -5.51
C ILE A 117 1.18 -11.63 -6.45
N PRO A 118 1.24 -12.90 -5.98
CA PRO A 118 0.99 -14.04 -6.87
C PRO A 118 -0.41 -14.02 -7.48
N TYR A 119 -1.41 -13.55 -6.73
CA TYR A 119 -2.77 -13.40 -7.25
C TYR A 119 -2.80 -12.44 -8.46
N LEU A 120 -2.13 -11.30 -8.39
CA LEU A 120 -2.09 -10.34 -9.50
C LEU A 120 -1.44 -10.93 -10.74
N PHE A 121 -0.35 -11.66 -10.60
CA PHE A 121 0.31 -12.27 -11.74
C PHE A 121 -0.51 -13.40 -12.36
N ARG A 122 -1.12 -14.26 -11.55
CA ARG A 122 -1.86 -15.44 -12.03
C ARG A 122 -3.26 -15.11 -12.53
N ASN A 123 -3.99 -14.29 -11.79
CA ASN A 123 -5.40 -13.99 -12.05
C ASN A 123 -5.60 -12.64 -12.70
N GLY A 124 -4.78 -11.65 -12.35
CA GLY A 124 -4.86 -10.31 -12.90
C GLY A 124 -4.07 -10.11 -14.19
N GLY A 125 -3.22 -11.04 -14.56
CA GLY A 125 -2.39 -10.92 -15.76
C GLY A 125 -1.38 -9.77 -15.70
N ALA A 126 -0.94 -9.41 -14.49
CA ALA A 126 -0.01 -8.28 -14.30
C ALA A 126 1.29 -8.50 -15.08
N GLY A 127 1.73 -7.47 -15.79
CA GLY A 127 3.03 -7.47 -16.47
C GLY A 127 4.17 -7.10 -15.52
N TYR A 128 3.87 -6.27 -14.53
CA TYR A 128 4.78 -5.92 -13.45
C TYR A 128 4.01 -5.31 -12.29
N ILE A 129 4.64 -5.27 -11.13
CA ILE A 129 4.12 -4.60 -9.94
C ILE A 129 5.14 -3.58 -9.48
N HIS A 130 4.69 -2.37 -9.23
CA HIS A 130 5.48 -1.24 -8.75
C HIS A 130 5.08 -0.90 -7.32
N CYS A 131 6.07 -0.64 -6.49
CA CYS A 131 5.90 0.00 -5.18
C CYS A 131 6.91 1.12 -5.04
N GLY A 132 6.45 2.29 -4.59
CA GLY A 132 7.33 3.41 -4.29
C GLY A 132 7.58 3.52 -2.79
N HIS A 133 8.79 3.95 -2.42
CA HIS A 133 9.08 4.33 -1.05
C HIS A 133 10.05 5.51 -1.02
N PHE A 134 9.97 6.32 0.02
CA PHE A 134 10.93 7.39 0.21
C PHE A 134 12.30 6.81 0.56
N THR A 135 13.36 7.54 0.22
CA THR A 135 14.74 7.04 0.37
C THR A 135 15.10 6.68 1.81
N ASP A 136 14.47 7.31 2.80
CA ASP A 136 14.70 7.07 4.22
C ASP A 136 13.80 5.98 4.83
N ASN A 137 12.87 5.43 4.06
CA ASN A 137 11.97 4.38 4.54
C ASN A 137 12.64 3.00 4.40
N VAL A 138 13.62 2.75 5.26
CA VAL A 138 14.41 1.51 5.25
C VAL A 138 13.55 0.26 5.50
N PRO A 139 12.61 0.24 6.45
CA PRO A 139 11.78 -0.95 6.65
C PRO A 139 10.98 -1.36 5.41
N SER A 140 10.42 -0.40 4.67
CA SER A 140 9.69 -0.68 3.44
C SER A 140 10.61 -1.25 2.36
N ARG A 141 11.79 -0.64 2.18
CA ARG A 141 12.79 -1.14 1.23
C ARG A 141 13.19 -2.58 1.53
N GLU A 142 13.50 -2.87 2.78
CA GLU A 142 13.92 -4.23 3.18
C GLU A 142 12.81 -5.25 2.96
N MET A 143 11.58 -4.90 3.31
CA MET A 143 10.42 -5.78 3.08
C MET A 143 10.23 -6.04 1.59
N LEU A 144 10.28 -5.01 0.76
CA LEU A 144 10.10 -5.15 -0.69
C LEU A 144 11.21 -6.00 -1.30
N HIS A 145 12.46 -5.83 -0.87
CA HIS A 145 13.55 -6.66 -1.35
C HIS A 145 13.39 -8.14 -0.97
N LYS A 146 12.85 -8.43 0.22
CA LYS A 146 12.51 -9.81 0.61
C LYS A 146 11.40 -10.38 -0.27
N LEU A 147 10.52 -9.55 -0.79
CA LEU A 147 9.44 -9.94 -1.70
C LEU A 147 9.88 -9.93 -3.17
N GLU A 148 11.20 -9.86 -3.41
CA GLU A 148 11.81 -9.92 -4.74
C GLU A 148 11.60 -8.68 -5.61
N PHE A 149 11.23 -7.55 -5.01
CA PHE A 149 11.30 -6.26 -5.69
C PHE A 149 12.76 -5.82 -5.81
N ARG A 150 13.04 -5.03 -6.84
CA ARG A 150 14.35 -4.41 -7.04
C ARG A 150 14.19 -2.97 -7.49
N GLU A 151 15.10 -2.12 -7.06
CA GLU A 151 15.13 -0.73 -7.48
C GLU A 151 15.26 -0.65 -9.00
N TYR A 152 14.38 0.11 -9.64
CA TYR A 152 14.35 0.29 -11.08
C TYR A 152 14.67 1.73 -11.48
N SER A 153 14.11 2.70 -10.77
CA SER A 153 14.27 4.12 -11.05
C SER A 153 13.99 4.94 -9.80
N ARG A 154 14.18 6.23 -9.90
CA ARG A 154 13.83 7.19 -8.84
C ARG A 154 13.16 8.39 -9.47
N HIS A 155 12.25 9.02 -8.75
CA HIS A 155 11.66 10.27 -9.19
C HIS A 155 11.40 11.20 -8.01
N ALA A 156 11.30 12.49 -8.31
CA ALA A 156 11.05 13.51 -7.30
C ALA A 156 9.54 13.64 -7.03
N LEU A 157 9.19 13.81 -5.78
CA LEU A 157 7.84 14.20 -5.37
C LEU A 157 8.00 15.37 -4.40
N LYS A 158 7.66 16.58 -4.87
CA LYS A 158 7.90 17.82 -4.11
C LYS A 158 9.39 17.93 -3.78
N ASN A 159 9.75 17.99 -2.49
CA ASN A 159 11.15 18.09 -2.03
C ASN A 159 11.73 16.75 -1.56
N ARG A 160 11.08 15.64 -1.90
CA ARG A 160 11.50 14.29 -1.51
C ARG A 160 11.77 13.44 -2.75
N THR A 161 12.49 12.36 -2.58
CA THR A 161 12.78 11.39 -3.63
C THR A 161 12.10 10.07 -3.32
N ILE A 162 11.39 9.53 -4.31
CA ILE A 162 10.78 8.21 -4.27
C ILE A 162 11.71 7.25 -5.01
N VAL A 163 11.99 6.12 -4.38
CA VAL A 163 12.63 4.97 -5.02
C VAL A 163 11.54 4.08 -5.57
N ASP A 164 11.60 3.79 -6.86
CA ASP A 164 10.62 2.96 -7.55
C ASP A 164 11.15 1.53 -7.64
N GLU A 165 10.50 0.62 -6.91
CA GLU A 165 10.82 -0.80 -6.86
C GLU A 165 9.88 -1.55 -7.79
N ILE A 166 10.41 -2.49 -8.56
CA ILE A 166 9.63 -3.27 -9.53
C ILE A 166 9.82 -4.76 -9.25
N HIS A 167 8.72 -5.49 -9.42
CA HIS A 167 8.68 -6.95 -9.41
C HIS A 167 8.07 -7.40 -10.75
N PHE A 168 8.78 -8.28 -11.42
CA PHE A 168 8.33 -8.87 -12.69
C PHE A 168 7.78 -10.27 -12.50
#